data_ba3785e217a200247dd2b43661b4ef84
#
_entry.id   ba3785e217a200247dd2b43661b4ef84
#
_cell.length_a   1.000
_cell.length_b   1.000
_cell.length_c   1.000
_cell.angle_alpha   90.00
_cell.angle_beta   90.00
_cell.angle_gamma   90.00
#
_symmetry.space_group_name_H-M   'P 1'
#
loop_
_entity.id
_entity.type
_entity.pdbx_description
1 polymer ?
#
loop_
_entity_poly.entity_id
_entity_poly.type
_entity_poly.pdbx_seq_one_letter_code
_entity_poly.pdbx_strand_id
1 'polypeptide(L)'
;MKFVLPDLCDQYGDSLRVLSPMLKNFGGNNCFHGKISTIKCHEDNSFVADAVREEGDGSVLVVDGGGSLRCALLGDNLAAIAASNSWAGILVFGCVRDVDVLKDISLGIQALSLIHI
;
A
#
# COMPACT_ATOMS: atom_id res chain seq x y z
N MET A 1 -0.43 16.22 -10.95
CA MET A 1 -0.98 15.73 -12.22
C MET A 1 -1.85 14.52 -11.96
N LYS A 2 -3.05 14.51 -12.51
CA LYS A 2 -3.92 13.35 -12.41
C LYS A 2 -3.78 12.47 -13.64
N PHE A 3 -3.59 11.18 -13.42
CA PHE A 3 -3.63 10.18 -14.48
C PHE A 3 -4.95 9.43 -14.43
N VAL A 4 -5.49 9.13 -15.58
CA VAL A 4 -6.63 8.23 -15.70
C VAL A 4 -6.08 6.88 -16.15
N LEU A 5 -6.24 5.87 -15.34
CA LEU A 5 -5.62 4.56 -15.56
C LEU A 5 -5.98 3.92 -16.91
N PRO A 6 -7.24 3.93 -17.36
CA PRO A 6 -7.56 3.41 -18.69
C PRO A 6 -6.80 4.11 -19.81
N ASP A 7 -6.62 5.44 -19.74
CA ASP A 7 -5.86 6.18 -20.75
C ASP A 7 -4.39 5.78 -20.76
N LEU A 8 -3.78 5.54 -19.59
CA LEU A 8 -2.41 5.05 -19.50
C LEU A 8 -2.28 3.67 -20.11
N CYS A 9 -3.24 2.78 -19.85
CA CYS A 9 -3.24 1.43 -20.42
C CYS A 9 -3.35 1.47 -21.94
N ASP A 10 -4.16 2.36 -22.49
CA ASP A 10 -4.31 2.54 -23.93
C ASP A 10 -3.02 3.08 -24.56
N GLN A 11 -2.36 4.03 -23.89
CA GLN A 11 -1.17 4.70 -24.42
C GLN A 11 0.08 3.83 -24.33
N TYR A 12 0.22 3.07 -23.25
CA TYR A 12 1.46 2.32 -22.94
C TYR A 12 1.26 0.81 -22.88
N GLY A 13 0.18 0.28 -23.43
CA GLY A 13 -0.26 -1.11 -23.23
C GLY A 13 0.84 -2.17 -23.34
N ASP A 14 1.73 -2.05 -24.35
CA ASP A 14 2.80 -3.02 -24.56
C ASP A 14 3.95 -2.89 -23.54
N SER A 15 4.06 -1.73 -22.88
CA SER A 15 5.11 -1.45 -21.89
C SER A 15 4.65 -1.65 -20.45
N LEU A 16 3.35 -1.91 -20.24
CA LEU A 16 2.77 -2.03 -18.91
C LEU A 16 2.77 -3.46 -18.42
N ARG A 17 2.94 -3.58 -17.11
CA ARG A 17 2.63 -4.82 -16.38
C ARG A 17 1.45 -4.54 -15.48
N VAL A 18 0.43 -5.38 -15.56
CA VAL A 18 -0.79 -5.24 -14.77
C VAL A 18 -0.80 -6.29 -13.68
N LEU A 19 -0.93 -5.84 -12.43
CA LEU A 19 -1.06 -6.74 -11.30
C LEU A 19 -2.39 -7.50 -11.41
N SER A 20 -2.37 -8.79 -11.13
CA SER A 20 -3.59 -9.58 -11.05
C SER A 20 -4.55 -8.98 -10.02
N PRO A 21 -5.89 -8.97 -10.28
CA PRO A 21 -6.85 -8.31 -9.41
C PRO A 21 -7.06 -9.09 -8.11
N MET A 22 -6.11 -9.00 -7.19
CA MET A 22 -6.13 -9.70 -5.90
C MET A 22 -6.17 -8.76 -4.70
N LEU A 23 -5.84 -7.48 -4.89
CA LEU A 23 -5.75 -6.53 -3.80
C LEU A 23 -7.04 -5.71 -3.70
N LYS A 24 -7.40 -5.36 -2.46
CA LYS A 24 -8.56 -4.54 -2.13
C LYS A 24 -8.12 -3.23 -1.52
N ASN A 25 -8.90 -2.16 -1.73
CA ASN A 25 -8.64 -0.84 -1.17
C ASN A 25 -9.11 -0.75 0.29
N PHE A 26 -8.24 -0.25 1.16
CA PHE A 26 -8.53 -0.04 2.57
C PHE A 26 -8.22 1.37 3.04
N GLY A 27 -7.44 2.15 2.29
CA GLY A 27 -7.07 3.51 2.65
C GLY A 27 -8.08 4.56 2.19
N GLY A 28 -7.84 5.81 2.59
CA GLY A 28 -8.69 6.93 2.22
C GLY A 28 -8.56 7.35 0.76
N ASN A 29 -7.42 7.06 0.12
CA ASN A 29 -7.17 7.38 -1.27
C ASN A 29 -7.33 6.13 -2.15
N ASN A 30 -8.27 6.15 -3.07
CA ASN A 30 -8.50 5.03 -3.99
C ASN A 30 -7.64 5.11 -5.25
N CYS A 31 -7.06 6.26 -5.53
CA CYS A 31 -6.18 6.48 -6.68
C CYS A 31 -4.87 7.07 -6.19
N PHE A 32 -3.76 6.44 -6.53
CA PHE A 32 -2.43 6.91 -6.15
C PHE A 32 -1.39 6.34 -7.10
N HIS A 33 -0.24 7.00 -7.15
CA HIS A 33 0.88 6.58 -7.99
C HIS A 33 2.19 7.13 -7.39
N GLY A 34 3.28 6.58 -7.83
CA GLY A 34 4.61 7.03 -7.41
C GLY A 34 5.68 6.01 -7.78
N LYS A 35 6.93 6.35 -7.49
CA LYS A 35 8.02 5.40 -7.61
C LYS A 35 7.81 4.27 -6.62
N ILE A 36 8.19 3.07 -7.01
CA ILE A 36 8.05 1.89 -6.18
C ILE A 36 9.28 1.72 -5.30
N SER A 37 9.06 1.58 -4.00
CA SER A 37 10.05 1.13 -3.03
C SER A 37 9.57 -0.19 -2.46
N THR A 38 10.41 -1.20 -2.42
CA THR A 38 10.01 -2.56 -2.04
C THR A 38 10.66 -3.01 -0.76
N ILE A 39 9.91 -3.73 0.05
CA ILE A 39 10.44 -4.47 1.20
C ILE A 39 9.85 -5.87 1.21
N LYS A 40 10.57 -6.80 1.80
CA LYS A 40 10.12 -8.18 1.94
C LYS A 40 10.16 -8.55 3.42
N CYS A 41 9.02 -9.01 3.95
CA CYS A 41 8.92 -9.42 5.35
C CYS A 41 7.81 -10.46 5.50
N HIS A 42 8.08 -11.50 6.27
CA HIS A 42 7.08 -12.54 6.52
C HIS A 42 6.63 -12.46 7.97
N GLU A 43 5.36 -12.12 8.17
CA GLU A 43 4.70 -12.08 9.49
C GLU A 43 5.41 -11.17 10.52
N ASP A 44 6.16 -10.17 10.03
CA ASP A 44 6.91 -9.23 10.87
C ASP A 44 6.77 -7.82 10.30
N ASN A 45 6.10 -6.96 11.04
CA ASN A 45 5.87 -5.58 10.60
C ASN A 45 7.00 -4.61 10.97
N SER A 46 8.09 -5.07 11.59
CA SER A 46 9.19 -4.18 11.98
C SER A 46 9.84 -3.51 10.78
N PHE A 47 9.97 -4.21 9.65
CA PHE A 47 10.50 -3.64 8.42
C PHE A 47 9.56 -2.59 7.83
N VAL A 48 8.25 -2.81 7.95
CA VAL A 48 7.25 -1.81 7.52
C VAL A 48 7.39 -0.57 8.40
N ALA A 49 7.50 -0.75 9.72
CA ALA A 49 7.67 0.34 10.66
C ALA A 49 8.91 1.18 10.35
N ASP A 50 10.03 0.54 10.04
CA ASP A 50 11.26 1.22 9.68
C ASP A 50 11.11 1.98 8.35
N ALA A 51 10.49 1.37 7.36
CA ALA A 51 10.33 1.98 6.04
C ALA A 51 9.43 3.22 6.07
N VAL A 52 8.29 3.18 6.76
CA VAL A 52 7.34 4.30 6.78
C VAL A 52 7.87 5.50 7.56
N ARG A 53 8.86 5.31 8.44
CA ARG A 53 9.51 6.41 9.17
C ARG A 53 10.45 7.23 8.28
N GLU A 54 10.86 6.70 7.16
CA GLU A 54 11.66 7.43 6.18
C GLU A 54 10.77 8.34 5.33
N GLU A 55 11.37 9.38 4.75
CA GLU A 55 10.66 10.26 3.82
C GLU A 55 10.27 9.49 2.57
N GLY A 56 8.96 9.46 2.27
CA GLY A 56 8.43 8.75 1.11
C GLY A 56 8.60 9.49 -0.21
N ASP A 57 8.58 10.82 -0.16
CA ASP A 57 8.71 11.68 -1.35
C ASP A 57 7.74 11.28 -2.48
N GLY A 58 6.51 10.97 -2.12
CA GLY A 58 5.48 10.57 -3.08
C GLY A 58 5.60 9.14 -3.58
N SER A 59 6.47 8.33 -3.01
CA SER A 59 6.67 6.93 -3.42
C SER A 59 5.55 6.02 -2.93
N VAL A 60 5.42 4.87 -3.59
CA VAL A 60 4.53 3.78 -3.18
C VAL A 60 5.39 2.67 -2.57
N LEU A 61 5.10 2.31 -1.33
CA LEU A 61 5.78 1.21 -0.65
C LEU A 61 5.07 -0.10 -1.02
N VAL A 62 5.81 -1.04 -1.57
CA VAL A 62 5.31 -2.38 -1.89
C VAL A 62 5.88 -3.35 -0.87
N VAL A 63 5.00 -3.94 -0.07
CA VAL A 63 5.36 -4.85 1.01
C VAL A 63 5.05 -6.28 0.56
N ASP A 64 6.09 -7.07 0.33
CA ASP A 64 5.93 -8.49 0.08
C ASP A 64 5.90 -9.25 1.41
N GLY A 65 4.69 -9.51 1.88
CA GLY A 65 4.45 -10.27 3.11
C GLY A 65 4.30 -11.76 2.89
N GLY A 66 4.62 -12.25 1.69
CA GLY A 66 4.52 -13.67 1.36
C GLY A 66 3.09 -14.18 1.24
N GLY A 67 2.10 -13.28 1.17
CA GLY A 67 0.69 -13.67 1.08
C GLY A 67 0.11 -14.19 2.40
N SER A 68 0.79 -14.01 3.52
CA SER A 68 0.32 -14.51 4.82
C SER A 68 -0.99 -13.83 5.22
N LEU A 69 -1.95 -14.64 5.69
CA LEU A 69 -3.22 -14.18 6.25
C LEU A 69 -3.26 -14.30 7.78
N ARG A 70 -2.13 -14.56 8.43
CA ARG A 70 -2.07 -14.80 9.87
C ARG A 70 -1.72 -13.58 10.69
N CYS A 71 -0.97 -12.63 10.10
CA CYS A 71 -0.52 -11.43 10.80
C CYS A 71 -0.82 -10.20 9.96
N ALA A 72 -1.23 -9.12 10.62
CA ALA A 72 -1.37 -7.83 9.97
C ALA A 72 -0.01 -7.13 9.92
N LEU A 73 0.37 -6.64 8.74
CA LEU A 73 1.63 -5.93 8.53
C LEU A 73 1.47 -4.42 8.62
N LEU A 74 0.26 -3.91 8.54
CA LEU A 74 -0.04 -2.49 8.58
C LEU A 74 -1.31 -2.24 9.38
N GLY A 75 -1.25 -1.32 10.31
CA GLY A 75 -2.37 -0.81 11.07
C GLY A 75 -2.41 0.71 11.03
N ASP A 76 -3.28 1.31 11.84
CA ASP A 76 -3.54 2.75 11.85
C ASP A 76 -2.31 3.59 12.20
N ASN A 77 -1.51 3.16 13.17
CA ASN A 77 -0.33 3.92 13.60
C ASN A 77 0.70 4.04 12.49
N LEU A 78 1.05 2.93 11.85
CA LEU A 78 2.03 2.92 10.76
C LEU A 78 1.50 3.64 9.52
N ALA A 79 0.21 3.50 9.23
CA ALA A 79 -0.42 4.21 8.11
C ALA A 79 -0.39 5.73 8.34
N ALA A 80 -0.66 6.20 9.55
CA ALA A 80 -0.59 7.61 9.89
C ALA A 80 0.84 8.15 9.74
N ILE A 81 1.84 7.40 10.17
CA ILE A 81 3.25 7.76 10.01
C ILE A 81 3.61 7.86 8.53
N ALA A 82 3.19 6.90 7.72
CA ALA A 82 3.44 6.91 6.28
C ALA A 82 2.81 8.14 5.61
N ALA A 83 1.57 8.45 5.96
CA ALA A 83 0.89 9.65 5.42
C ALA A 83 1.62 10.92 5.80
N SER A 84 2.11 11.02 7.04
CA SER A 84 2.87 12.18 7.52
C SER A 84 4.23 12.32 6.83
N ASN A 85 4.81 11.22 6.36
CA ASN A 85 6.12 11.19 5.73
C ASN A 85 6.04 11.19 4.20
N SER A 86 4.93 11.64 3.64
CA SER A 86 4.75 11.88 2.21
C SER A 86 4.77 10.62 1.35
N TRP A 87 4.41 9.48 1.91
CA TRP A 87 4.14 8.28 1.12
C TRP A 87 2.82 8.45 0.36
N ALA A 88 2.79 8.09 -0.91
CA ALA A 88 1.57 8.15 -1.72
C ALA A 88 0.65 6.97 -1.44
N GLY A 89 1.21 5.81 -1.18
CA GLY A 89 0.44 4.61 -0.92
C GLY A 89 1.30 3.44 -0.49
N ILE A 90 0.63 2.39 -0.01
CA ILE A 90 1.25 1.14 0.40
C ILE A 90 0.44 -0.01 -0.20
N LEU A 91 1.13 -0.91 -0.88
CA LEU A 91 0.57 -2.17 -1.34
C LEU A 91 1.12 -3.28 -0.45
N VAL A 92 0.22 -4.07 0.16
CA VAL A 92 0.62 -5.13 1.08
C VAL A 92 0.18 -6.48 0.50
N PHE A 93 1.15 -7.30 0.13
CA PHE A 93 0.85 -8.69 -0.21
C PHE A 93 0.76 -9.50 1.08
N GLY A 94 -0.29 -9.28 1.82
CA GLY A 94 -0.59 -9.77 3.15
C GLY A 94 -1.84 -9.10 3.70
N CYS A 95 -1.92 -8.96 5.02
CA CYS A 95 -3.08 -8.42 5.70
C CYS A 95 -2.81 -7.07 6.36
N VAL A 96 -3.89 -6.30 6.53
CA VAL A 96 -3.94 -5.07 7.31
C VAL A 96 -4.94 -5.21 8.45
N ARG A 97 -4.93 -4.27 9.38
CA ARG A 97 -5.92 -4.18 10.47
C ARG A 97 -6.40 -2.75 10.63
N ASP A 98 -7.33 -2.53 11.55
CA ASP A 98 -7.85 -1.20 11.89
C ASP A 98 -8.50 -0.51 10.69
N VAL A 99 -9.20 -1.28 9.85
CA VAL A 99 -9.73 -0.80 8.56
C VAL A 99 -10.72 0.35 8.73
N ASP A 100 -11.43 0.43 9.85
CA ASP A 100 -12.35 1.53 10.12
C ASP A 100 -11.63 2.86 10.30
N VAL A 101 -10.36 2.83 10.72
CA VAL A 101 -9.50 4.01 10.83
C VAL A 101 -8.74 4.25 9.52
N LEU A 102 -8.26 3.19 8.88
CA LEU A 102 -7.48 3.30 7.64
C LEU A 102 -8.23 4.06 6.54
N LYS A 103 -9.53 3.85 6.43
CA LYS A 103 -10.35 4.50 5.40
C LYS A 103 -10.37 6.02 5.49
N ASP A 104 -10.04 6.57 6.66
CA ASP A 104 -10.03 8.01 6.90
C ASP A 104 -8.61 8.61 6.81
N ILE A 105 -7.60 7.80 6.58
CA ILE A 105 -6.22 8.26 6.42
C ILE A 105 -5.96 8.62 4.96
N SER A 106 -5.38 9.80 4.73
CA SER A 106 -5.05 10.30 3.39
C SER A 106 -3.83 9.57 2.83
N LEU A 107 -4.02 8.30 2.49
CA LEU A 107 -3.00 7.39 2.01
C LEU A 107 -3.69 6.31 1.16
N GLY A 108 -3.09 5.92 0.04
CA GLY A 108 -3.53 4.73 -0.68
C GLY A 108 -3.09 3.48 0.07
N ILE A 109 -3.99 2.55 0.27
CA ILE A 109 -3.67 1.27 0.92
C ILE A 109 -4.41 0.17 0.18
N GLN A 110 -3.67 -0.80 -0.32
CA GLN A 110 -4.23 -2.01 -0.92
C GLN A 110 -3.60 -3.24 -0.27
N ALA A 111 -4.40 -4.24 0.01
CA ALA A 111 -3.95 -5.46 0.66
C ALA A 111 -4.81 -6.67 0.22
N LEU A 112 -4.35 -7.86 0.53
CA LEU A 112 -5.10 -9.09 0.23
C LEU A 112 -6.36 -9.20 1.09
N SER A 113 -6.23 -8.89 2.38
CA SER A 113 -7.34 -9.05 3.32
C SER A 113 -7.08 -8.25 4.60
N LEU A 114 -7.97 -8.40 5.55
CA LEU A 114 -7.86 -7.74 6.85
C LEU A 114 -7.95 -8.78 7.96
N ILE A 115 -7.40 -8.44 9.12
CA ILE A 115 -7.51 -9.23 10.34
C ILE A 115 -8.18 -8.35 11.40
N HIS A 116 -9.21 -8.86 12.00
CA HIS A 116 -9.83 -8.26 13.18
C HIS A 116 -9.11 -8.71 14.44
N ILE A 117 -8.91 -7.80 15.36
CA ILE A 117 -8.31 -8.07 16.67
C ILE A 117 -9.35 -7.80 17.75
#